data_8374fe4e565933dc774a4cccdf8c0122
#
_entry.id   8374fe4e565933dc774a4cccdf8c0122
#
_cell.length_a   1.000
_cell.length_b   1.000
_cell.length_c   1.000
_cell.angle_alpha   90.00
_cell.angle_beta   90.00
_cell.angle_gamma   90.00
#
_symmetry.space_group_name_H-M   'P 1'
#
loop_
_entity.id
_entity.type
_entity.pdbx_description
1 polymer ?
#
loop_
_entity_poly.entity_id
_entity_poly.type
_entity_poly.pdbx_seq_one_letter_code
_entity_poly.pdbx_strand_id
1 'polypeptide(L)'
;TFADVARHRIRQSELLEALQHLFNLRFHTEQATRTVRIEPADDFFAAGPAADWRAKTDFSQPVVLADIAPEVHERRTWRYLAGDGAVARFDAEAESPFGQWSVTTDSRAAKEGEKTLANPLFSPTISTAGGYSDASSAVIMQVGDRDDVQEDGTNFTPRIVRFAGMHPLPDGERWGFPSGQAEYPLAAFHFAGDGAAEGFTLCFEDRDGVRGLHRYYDLQTGRESAGRRITLSLRLAPHEFESLFTPGTGAPDLRSAFLLDTGEGTVRAALRAVEDYDPQAASVRCTFTQLPDA
;
A
#
# COMPACT_ATOMS: atom_id res chain seq x y z
N THR A 1 21.89 -26.07 7.66
CA THR A 1 21.54 -24.83 8.34
C THR A 1 20.44 -24.08 7.54
N PHE A 2 19.71 -23.18 8.17
CA PHE A 2 18.67 -22.38 7.51
C PHE A 2 19.22 -21.62 6.28
N ALA A 3 20.49 -21.26 6.30
CA ALA A 3 21.18 -20.62 5.19
C ALA A 3 21.32 -21.52 3.94
N ASP A 4 21.29 -22.82 4.10
CA ASP A 4 21.43 -23.77 2.98
C ASP A 4 20.10 -24.00 2.25
N VAL A 5 18.98 -23.65 2.90
CA VAL A 5 17.62 -23.74 2.34
C VAL A 5 17.20 -22.43 1.68
N ALA A 6 17.71 -21.30 2.18
CA ALA A 6 17.42 -19.96 1.63
C ALA A 6 18.37 -19.65 0.46
N ARG A 7 18.21 -20.30 -0.68
CA ARG A 7 19.01 -20.03 -1.89
C ARG A 7 18.66 -18.69 -2.58
N HIS A 8 17.60 -18.01 -2.19
CA HIS A 8 17.26 -16.70 -2.73
C HIS A 8 17.97 -15.58 -1.96
N ARG A 9 18.85 -14.89 -2.65
CA ARG A 9 19.39 -13.62 -2.16
C ARG A 9 18.34 -12.52 -2.40
N ILE A 10 17.42 -12.40 -1.45
CA ILE A 10 16.45 -11.30 -1.46
C ILE A 10 17.19 -10.00 -1.14
N ARG A 11 17.09 -9.02 -2.01
CA ARG A 11 17.62 -7.69 -1.75
C ARG A 11 16.71 -6.95 -0.78
N GLN A 12 17.29 -6.10 0.06
CA GLN A 12 16.51 -5.27 0.97
C GLN A 12 15.52 -4.36 0.21
N SER A 13 15.89 -3.86 -0.97
CA SER A 13 15.01 -3.08 -1.84
C SER A 13 13.79 -3.89 -2.29
N GLU A 14 13.97 -5.15 -2.69
CA GLU A 14 12.87 -6.03 -3.11
C GLU A 14 11.88 -6.28 -1.96
N LEU A 15 12.39 -6.45 -0.74
CA LEU A 15 11.54 -6.57 0.44
C LEU A 15 10.73 -5.28 0.70
N LEU A 16 11.39 -4.12 0.61
CA LEU A 16 10.73 -2.84 0.81
C LEU A 16 9.69 -2.55 -0.28
N GLU A 17 10.01 -2.85 -1.54
CA GLU A 17 9.07 -2.74 -2.67
C GLU A 17 7.86 -3.67 -2.48
N ALA A 18 8.09 -4.89 -2.02
CA ALA A 18 7.02 -5.85 -1.77
C ALA A 18 6.08 -5.38 -0.64
N LEU A 19 6.63 -4.85 0.45
CA LEU A 19 5.83 -4.28 1.54
C LEU A 19 5.12 -2.99 1.10
N GLN A 20 5.79 -2.15 0.34
CA GLN A 20 5.19 -0.95 -0.25
C GLN A 20 3.99 -1.31 -1.12
N HIS A 21 4.11 -2.37 -1.93
CA HIS A 21 3.02 -2.85 -2.76
C HIS A 21 1.84 -3.41 -1.94
N LEU A 22 2.06 -4.09 -0.80
CA LEU A 22 0.97 -4.65 0.00
C LEU A 22 0.21 -3.57 0.79
N PHE A 23 0.94 -2.61 1.33
CA PHE A 23 0.40 -1.62 2.27
C PHE A 23 0.37 -0.20 1.72
N ASN A 24 0.63 -0.01 0.43
CA ASN A 24 0.71 1.30 -0.23
C ASN A 24 1.57 2.30 0.56
N LEU A 25 2.77 1.85 0.98
CA LEU A 25 3.63 2.63 1.87
C LEU A 25 4.28 3.82 1.16
N ARG A 26 4.45 4.90 1.91
CA ARG A 26 5.24 6.08 1.54
C ARG A 26 6.40 6.23 2.51
N PHE A 27 7.52 6.65 1.97
CA PHE A 27 8.75 6.87 2.73
C PHE A 27 9.03 8.36 2.80
N HIS A 28 9.24 8.86 3.99
CA HIS A 28 9.61 10.25 4.24
C HIS A 28 10.84 10.32 5.14
N THR A 29 11.86 11.05 4.70
CA THR A 29 13.08 11.23 5.49
C THR A 29 13.06 12.59 6.17
N GLU A 30 13.00 12.60 7.47
CA GLU A 30 13.15 13.79 8.29
C GLU A 30 14.63 13.99 8.61
N GLN A 31 15.27 14.90 7.90
CA GLN A 31 16.72 15.09 7.99
C GLN A 31 17.18 15.61 9.34
N ALA A 32 16.37 16.48 9.98
CA ALA A 32 16.71 17.07 11.27
C ALA A 32 16.88 16.01 12.36
N THR A 33 16.02 14.98 12.35
CA THR A 33 16.04 13.89 13.31
C THR A 33 16.75 12.65 12.80
N ARG A 34 17.15 12.62 11.52
CA ARG A 34 17.70 11.45 10.80
C ARG A 34 16.76 10.25 10.88
N THR A 35 15.45 10.49 10.85
CA THR A 35 14.42 9.48 10.96
C THR A 35 13.79 9.24 9.60
N VAL A 36 13.60 7.97 9.23
CA VAL A 36 12.77 7.57 8.09
C VAL A 36 11.41 7.15 8.62
N ARG A 37 10.37 7.85 8.22
CA ARG A 37 8.98 7.49 8.51
C ARG A 37 8.46 6.62 7.36
N ILE A 38 7.77 5.55 7.70
CA ILE A 38 7.14 4.63 6.75
C ILE A 38 5.67 4.55 7.15
N GLU A 39 4.81 5.07 6.30
CA GLU A 39 3.38 5.24 6.60
C GLU A 39 2.54 4.82 5.39
N PRO A 40 1.33 4.29 5.58
CA PRO A 40 0.37 4.13 4.48
C PRO A 40 0.13 5.46 3.77
N ALA A 41 -0.19 5.42 2.48
CA ALA A 41 -0.40 6.64 1.69
C ALA A 41 -1.51 7.52 2.26
N ASP A 42 -2.54 6.92 2.82
CA ASP A 42 -3.67 7.64 3.39
C ASP A 42 -3.25 8.47 4.62
N ASP A 43 -2.47 7.88 5.53
CA ASP A 43 -1.92 8.56 6.69
C ASP A 43 -0.89 9.62 6.27
N PHE A 44 -0.07 9.29 5.27
CA PHE A 44 0.95 10.20 4.75
C PHE A 44 0.35 11.51 4.23
N PHE A 45 -0.72 11.44 3.45
CA PHE A 45 -1.37 12.61 2.87
C PHE A 45 -2.42 13.28 3.78
N ALA A 46 -2.80 12.62 4.88
CA ALA A 46 -3.73 13.18 5.87
C ALA A 46 -3.02 13.91 7.03
N ALA A 47 -1.70 13.88 7.06
CA ALA A 47 -0.88 14.30 8.19
C ALA A 47 -0.89 15.82 8.41
N GLY A 48 -1.96 16.36 8.95
CA GLY A 48 -1.98 17.72 9.46
C GLY A 48 -3.11 18.60 8.93
N PRO A 49 -3.32 19.77 9.55
CA PRO A 49 -4.31 20.74 9.09
C PRO A 49 -3.88 21.30 7.72
N ALA A 50 -4.86 21.54 6.85
CA ALA A 50 -4.60 22.19 5.58
C ALA A 50 -4.24 23.68 5.79
N ALA A 51 -3.16 24.13 5.16
CA ALA A 51 -2.83 25.54 5.12
C ALA A 51 -3.85 26.29 4.25
N ASP A 52 -4.38 27.39 4.76
CA ASP A 52 -5.36 28.20 4.01
C ASP A 52 -4.64 29.15 3.04
N TRP A 53 -4.62 28.78 1.78
CA TRP A 53 -4.03 29.54 0.69
C TRP A 53 -5.04 30.01 -0.35
N ARG A 54 -6.31 30.05 0.00
CA ARG A 54 -7.37 30.53 -0.89
C ARG A 54 -7.12 31.93 -1.43
N ALA A 55 -6.62 32.84 -0.59
CA ALA A 55 -6.29 34.20 -0.98
C ALA A 55 -4.94 34.33 -1.74
N LYS A 56 -4.21 33.23 -1.92
CA LYS A 56 -2.88 33.23 -2.57
C LYS A 56 -2.95 32.94 -4.08
N THR A 57 -4.06 32.44 -4.58
CA THR A 57 -4.23 32.14 -6.01
C THR A 57 -4.12 33.41 -6.84
N ASP A 58 -3.23 33.41 -7.82
CA ASP A 58 -3.07 34.51 -8.77
C ASP A 58 -3.95 34.28 -10.00
N PHE A 59 -5.16 34.83 -9.94
CA PHE A 59 -6.11 34.74 -11.05
C PHE A 59 -5.74 35.58 -12.28
N SER A 60 -4.62 36.34 -12.26
CA SER A 60 -4.08 36.94 -13.49
C SER A 60 -3.45 35.90 -14.41
N GLN A 61 -3.15 34.73 -13.87
CA GLN A 61 -2.64 33.56 -14.58
C GLN A 61 -3.71 32.47 -14.69
N PRO A 62 -3.68 31.66 -15.75
CA PRO A 62 -4.68 30.62 -15.93
C PRO A 62 -4.61 29.53 -14.84
N VAL A 63 -5.78 29.23 -14.27
CA VAL A 63 -5.96 28.01 -13.46
C VAL A 63 -6.35 26.87 -14.39
N VAL A 64 -5.61 25.77 -14.36
CA VAL A 64 -5.85 24.59 -15.18
C VAL A 64 -6.33 23.46 -14.31
N LEU A 65 -7.53 22.98 -14.57
CA LEU A 65 -8.11 21.79 -13.95
C LEU A 65 -8.10 20.66 -14.98
N ALA A 66 -7.45 19.55 -14.65
CA ALA A 66 -7.37 18.38 -15.51
C ALA A 66 -7.77 17.14 -14.73
N ASP A 67 -8.60 16.29 -15.32
CA ASP A 67 -8.96 15.02 -14.73
C ASP A 67 -7.73 14.10 -14.65
N ILE A 68 -7.63 13.31 -13.59
CA ILE A 68 -6.56 12.33 -13.40
C ILE A 68 -6.88 11.02 -14.15
N ALA A 69 -8.14 10.72 -14.36
CA ALA A 69 -8.60 9.49 -14.99
C ALA A 69 -7.87 9.13 -16.30
N PRO A 70 -7.53 10.09 -17.22
CA PRO A 70 -6.78 9.76 -18.44
C PRO A 70 -5.38 9.18 -18.20
N GLU A 71 -4.86 9.26 -16.99
CA GLU A 71 -3.53 8.73 -16.63
C GLU A 71 -3.56 7.29 -16.15
N VAL A 72 -4.74 6.79 -15.80
CA VAL A 72 -4.94 5.47 -15.23
C VAL A 72 -5.67 4.54 -16.17
N HIS A 73 -5.39 3.24 -16.06
CA HIS A 73 -6.11 2.23 -16.84
C HIS A 73 -7.53 2.04 -16.31
N GLU A 74 -8.45 1.72 -17.22
CA GLU A 74 -9.85 1.42 -16.93
C GLU A 74 -9.98 0.35 -15.85
N ARG A 75 -9.20 -0.72 -15.97
CA ARG A 75 -9.13 -1.76 -14.94
C ARG A 75 -7.73 -1.87 -14.39
N ARG A 76 -7.61 -1.96 -13.08
CA ARG A 76 -6.34 -2.20 -12.37
C ARG A 76 -6.53 -3.33 -11.39
N THR A 77 -5.57 -4.26 -11.40
CA THR A 77 -5.60 -5.45 -10.56
C THR A 77 -4.34 -5.51 -9.72
N TRP A 78 -4.50 -5.44 -8.40
CA TRP A 78 -3.43 -5.71 -7.44
C TRP A 78 -3.47 -7.18 -7.08
N ARG A 79 -2.32 -7.81 -7.08
CA ARG A 79 -2.22 -9.22 -6.72
C ARG A 79 -0.88 -9.56 -6.11
N TYR A 80 -0.83 -10.69 -5.45
CA TYR A 80 0.41 -11.34 -5.08
C TYR A 80 1.18 -11.84 -6.30
N LEU A 81 2.47 -12.19 -6.09
CA LEU A 81 3.21 -12.96 -7.06
C LEU A 81 2.48 -14.29 -7.27
N ALA A 82 2.46 -14.79 -8.51
CA ALA A 82 1.85 -16.07 -8.80
C ALA A 82 2.47 -17.16 -7.90
N GLY A 83 1.60 -17.92 -7.27
CA GLY A 83 2.02 -18.99 -6.38
C GLY A 83 2.43 -20.24 -7.16
N ASP A 84 3.16 -21.10 -6.47
CA ASP A 84 3.54 -22.44 -6.92
C ASP A 84 2.71 -23.52 -6.22
N GLY A 85 2.81 -24.74 -6.67
CA GLY A 85 2.26 -25.92 -6.02
C GLY A 85 0.78 -25.81 -5.63
N ALA A 86 0.48 -25.74 -4.32
CA ALA A 86 -0.88 -25.70 -3.82
C ALA A 86 -1.63 -24.43 -4.22
N VAL A 87 -0.96 -23.26 -4.27
CA VAL A 87 -1.59 -22.00 -4.69
C VAL A 87 -1.94 -22.06 -6.16
N ALA A 88 -1.03 -22.53 -7.00
CA ALA A 88 -1.30 -22.65 -8.45
C ALA A 88 -2.48 -23.61 -8.74
N ARG A 89 -2.60 -24.70 -7.98
CA ARG A 89 -3.75 -25.61 -8.10
C ARG A 89 -5.03 -24.96 -7.63
N PHE A 90 -4.98 -24.24 -6.51
CA PHE A 90 -6.13 -23.51 -6.01
C PHE A 90 -6.63 -22.46 -7.02
N ASP A 91 -5.71 -21.67 -7.57
CA ASP A 91 -6.04 -20.65 -8.57
C ASP A 91 -6.59 -21.25 -9.87
N ALA A 92 -6.14 -22.46 -10.25
CA ALA A 92 -6.65 -23.16 -11.43
C ALA A 92 -8.09 -23.70 -11.22
N GLU A 93 -8.50 -23.94 -9.99
CA GLU A 93 -9.84 -24.42 -9.63
C GLU A 93 -10.80 -23.29 -9.27
N ALA A 94 -10.29 -22.11 -8.92
CA ALA A 94 -11.05 -20.94 -8.54
C ALA A 94 -11.43 -20.09 -9.76
N GLU A 95 -12.55 -19.36 -9.68
CA GLU A 95 -12.96 -18.40 -10.73
C GLU A 95 -12.01 -17.21 -10.85
N SER A 96 -11.25 -16.92 -9.78
CA SER A 96 -10.26 -15.83 -9.75
C SER A 96 -9.05 -16.21 -8.91
N PRO A 97 -7.85 -15.72 -9.24
CA PRO A 97 -6.66 -15.94 -8.44
C PRO A 97 -6.83 -15.46 -7.00
N PHE A 98 -6.35 -16.29 -6.06
CA PHE A 98 -6.42 -15.98 -4.64
C PHE A 98 -5.50 -14.79 -4.28
N GLY A 99 -6.01 -13.91 -3.42
CA GLY A 99 -5.24 -12.78 -2.93
C GLY A 99 -5.08 -11.63 -3.93
N GLN A 100 -5.97 -11.51 -4.92
CA GLN A 100 -6.04 -10.36 -5.83
C GLN A 100 -7.25 -9.47 -5.52
N TRP A 101 -7.19 -8.25 -6.03
CA TRP A 101 -8.28 -7.29 -6.00
C TRP A 101 -8.23 -6.42 -7.24
N SER A 102 -9.39 -6.19 -7.85
CA SER A 102 -9.51 -5.38 -9.05
C SER A 102 -10.44 -4.20 -8.82
N VAL A 103 -10.08 -3.07 -9.38
CA VAL A 103 -10.93 -1.87 -9.41
C VAL A 103 -11.11 -1.40 -10.84
N THR A 104 -12.34 -1.03 -11.17
CA THR A 104 -12.67 -0.42 -12.46
C THR A 104 -12.88 1.08 -12.25
N THR A 105 -12.27 1.88 -13.12
CA THR A 105 -12.44 3.32 -13.15
C THR A 105 -13.61 3.64 -14.08
N ASP A 106 -14.70 4.19 -13.54
CA ASP A 106 -15.92 4.47 -14.30
C ASP A 106 -15.79 5.66 -15.28
N SER A 107 -14.65 6.32 -15.31
CA SER A 107 -14.41 7.43 -16.20
C SER A 107 -14.18 6.95 -17.63
N ARG A 108 -14.98 7.46 -18.58
CA ARG A 108 -14.78 7.24 -20.01
C ARG A 108 -13.45 7.79 -20.55
N ALA A 109 -12.77 8.61 -19.76
CA ALA A 109 -11.47 9.18 -20.10
C ALA A 109 -10.30 8.27 -19.68
N ALA A 110 -10.55 7.20 -18.91
CA ALA A 110 -9.50 6.26 -18.51
C ALA A 110 -8.90 5.55 -19.74
N LYS A 111 -7.63 5.14 -19.60
CA LYS A 111 -6.95 4.35 -20.64
C LYS A 111 -7.62 3.00 -20.79
N GLU A 112 -7.94 2.62 -22.00
CA GLU A 112 -8.43 1.28 -22.32
C GLU A 112 -7.51 0.18 -21.76
N GLY A 113 -8.14 -0.91 -21.35
CA GLY A 113 -7.47 -2.14 -20.94
C GLY A 113 -7.15 -2.22 -19.46
N GLU A 114 -6.44 -3.28 -19.13
CA GLU A 114 -6.11 -3.64 -17.75
C GLU A 114 -4.62 -3.45 -17.46
N LYS A 115 -4.33 -2.97 -16.25
CA LYS A 115 -2.99 -2.95 -15.68
C LYS A 115 -2.91 -3.82 -14.44
N THR A 116 -2.15 -4.90 -14.51
CA THR A 116 -1.85 -5.74 -13.36
C THR A 116 -0.63 -5.22 -12.61
N LEU A 117 -0.78 -5.07 -11.30
CA LEU A 117 0.24 -4.69 -10.33
C LEU A 117 0.52 -5.90 -9.44
N ALA A 118 1.51 -6.70 -9.82
CA ALA A 118 1.89 -7.90 -9.06
C ALA A 118 2.92 -7.55 -7.98
N ASN A 119 2.80 -8.20 -6.81
CA ASN A 119 3.85 -8.12 -5.79
C ASN A 119 5.16 -8.70 -6.33
N PRO A 120 6.29 -8.03 -6.15
CA PRO A 120 7.55 -8.50 -6.72
C PRO A 120 8.16 -9.70 -5.97
N LEU A 121 7.71 -10.01 -4.75
CA LEU A 121 8.37 -10.97 -3.90
C LEU A 121 7.42 -12.00 -3.27
N PHE A 122 6.29 -11.57 -2.71
CA PHE A 122 5.43 -12.43 -1.91
C PHE A 122 4.37 -13.15 -2.74
N SER A 123 4.25 -14.47 -2.55
CA SER A 123 3.08 -15.25 -2.94
C SER A 123 2.07 -15.31 -1.80
N PRO A 124 0.77 -15.48 -2.09
CA PRO A 124 -0.24 -15.60 -1.06
C PRO A 124 -0.08 -16.93 -0.30
N THR A 125 -0.54 -16.94 0.95
CA THR A 125 -0.62 -18.15 1.75
C THR A 125 -2.08 -18.56 1.82
N ILE A 126 -2.42 -19.66 1.17
CA ILE A 126 -3.77 -20.22 1.26
C ILE A 126 -3.92 -21.01 2.54
N SER A 127 -5.13 -20.99 3.11
CA SER A 127 -5.54 -21.91 4.15
C SER A 127 -6.21 -23.10 3.49
N THR A 128 -5.71 -24.30 3.71
CA THR A 128 -6.45 -25.49 3.34
C THR A 128 -7.44 -25.80 4.44
N ALA A 129 -8.72 -25.55 4.21
CA ALA A 129 -9.80 -26.06 5.02
C ALA A 129 -9.94 -27.57 4.80
N GLY A 130 -9.04 -28.35 5.35
CA GLY A 130 -8.99 -29.78 5.17
C GLY A 130 -8.52 -30.47 6.43
N GLY A 131 -9.42 -30.61 7.41
CA GLY A 131 -9.24 -31.59 8.48
C GLY A 131 -8.74 -31.08 9.82
N TYR A 132 -8.42 -29.81 9.97
CA TYR A 132 -8.23 -29.17 11.27
C TYR A 132 -9.36 -28.16 11.46
N SER A 133 -10.15 -28.34 12.49
CA SER A 133 -11.28 -27.49 12.87
C SER A 133 -10.90 -26.01 12.79
N ASP A 134 -11.71 -25.21 12.11
CA ASP A 134 -11.86 -23.75 12.13
C ASP A 134 -10.63 -22.83 12.24
N ALA A 135 -9.46 -23.35 12.55
CA ALA A 135 -8.21 -22.62 12.52
C ALA A 135 -7.67 -22.63 11.09
N SER A 136 -7.52 -21.46 10.52
CA SER A 136 -6.87 -21.23 9.23
C SER A 136 -5.38 -21.64 9.33
N SER A 137 -5.08 -22.89 9.08
CA SER A 137 -3.69 -23.35 9.03
C SER A 137 -3.03 -22.73 7.82
N ALA A 138 -2.06 -21.86 8.03
CA ALA A 138 -1.22 -21.38 6.94
C ALA A 138 -0.50 -22.57 6.30
N VAL A 139 -0.69 -22.78 4.99
CA VAL A 139 0.11 -23.75 4.25
C VAL A 139 1.51 -23.18 4.12
N ILE A 140 2.37 -23.59 5.04
CA ILE A 140 3.81 -23.41 4.88
C ILE A 140 4.25 -24.53 3.94
N MET A 141 4.95 -24.21 2.86
CA MET A 141 5.55 -25.22 2.00
C MET A 141 6.33 -26.21 2.87
N GLN A 142 5.95 -27.49 2.81
CA GLN A 142 6.84 -28.52 3.29
C GLN A 142 8.05 -28.53 2.36
N VAL A 143 9.20 -28.24 2.92
CA VAL A 143 10.45 -28.65 2.30
C VAL A 143 10.41 -30.17 2.33
N GLY A 144 10.19 -30.79 1.17
CA GLY A 144 10.19 -32.23 1.01
C GLY A 144 11.49 -32.83 1.53
N ASP A 145 11.51 -34.16 1.66
CA ASP A 145 12.70 -34.89 2.09
C ASP A 145 13.91 -34.41 1.31
N ARG A 146 15.07 -34.42 1.94
CA ARG A 146 16.33 -33.86 1.44
C ARG A 146 16.71 -34.37 0.03
N ASP A 147 16.18 -35.53 -0.33
CA ASP A 147 16.40 -36.21 -1.62
C ASP A 147 15.43 -35.72 -2.73
N ASP A 148 14.33 -35.05 -2.38
CA ASP A 148 13.36 -34.48 -3.33
C ASP A 148 13.64 -33.02 -3.66
N VAL A 149 14.62 -32.39 -3.07
CA VAL A 149 15.10 -31.06 -3.45
C VAL A 149 15.83 -31.20 -4.78
N GLN A 150 15.09 -31.15 -5.87
CA GLN A 150 15.68 -31.03 -7.19
C GLN A 150 16.70 -29.91 -7.18
N GLU A 151 17.83 -30.13 -7.81
CA GLU A 151 18.95 -29.19 -7.91
C GLU A 151 18.54 -27.81 -8.48
N ASP A 152 17.41 -27.75 -9.10
CA ASP A 152 16.75 -26.52 -9.60
C ASP A 152 16.05 -25.70 -8.52
N GLY A 153 16.28 -25.87 -7.26
CA GLY A 153 15.87 -25.13 -6.05
C GLY A 153 15.20 -23.76 -6.17
N THR A 154 14.51 -23.56 -7.28
CA THR A 154 14.04 -22.27 -7.80
C THR A 154 12.60 -21.93 -7.41
N ASN A 155 11.90 -22.84 -6.73
CA ASN A 155 10.45 -22.68 -6.57
C ASN A 155 10.00 -22.30 -5.16
N PHE A 156 10.90 -21.84 -4.30
CA PHE A 156 10.50 -21.26 -3.02
C PHE A 156 10.15 -19.78 -3.20
N THR A 157 8.87 -19.47 -3.21
CA THR A 157 8.41 -18.09 -3.19
C THR A 157 8.18 -17.66 -1.73
N PRO A 158 8.78 -16.55 -1.27
CA PRO A 158 8.56 -16.05 0.07
C PRO A 158 7.09 -15.82 0.36
N ARG A 159 6.69 -16.10 1.60
CA ARG A 159 5.33 -15.93 2.10
C ARG A 159 5.34 -14.89 3.21
N ILE A 160 4.25 -14.15 3.33
CA ILE A 160 4.03 -13.23 4.43
C ILE A 160 2.89 -13.76 5.30
N VAL A 161 3.11 -13.78 6.59
CA VAL A 161 2.09 -14.12 7.61
C VAL A 161 2.18 -13.11 8.75
N ARG A 162 1.08 -12.89 9.45
CA ARG A 162 1.03 -12.06 10.65
C ARG A 162 0.95 -12.97 11.88
N PHE A 163 1.63 -12.59 12.94
CA PHE A 163 1.48 -13.19 14.25
C PHE A 163 0.10 -12.81 14.82
N ALA A 164 -0.71 -13.85 15.13
CA ALA A 164 -2.07 -13.71 15.62
C ALA A 164 -2.18 -13.87 17.15
N GLY A 165 -1.05 -14.01 17.84
CA GLY A 165 -1.00 -14.19 19.28
C GLY A 165 -0.59 -15.59 19.71
N MET A 166 -0.62 -15.81 21.02
CA MET A 166 -0.43 -17.14 21.62
C MET A 166 -1.81 -17.78 21.78
N HIS A 167 -1.94 -19.01 21.36
CA HIS A 167 -3.19 -19.76 21.42
C HIS A 167 -3.03 -21.01 22.29
N PRO A 168 -4.05 -21.33 23.12
CA PRO A 168 -4.00 -22.49 23.98
C PRO A 168 -3.99 -23.79 23.15
N LEU A 169 -3.18 -24.74 23.60
CA LEU A 169 -3.27 -26.10 23.12
C LEU A 169 -4.37 -26.87 23.84
N PRO A 170 -4.91 -27.93 23.23
CA PRO A 170 -5.82 -28.84 23.90
C PRO A 170 -5.27 -29.38 25.21
N ASP A 171 -6.14 -29.70 26.14
CA ASP A 171 -5.75 -30.20 27.48
C ASP A 171 -4.77 -31.38 27.40
N GLY A 172 -3.63 -31.20 28.05
CA GLY A 172 -2.57 -32.21 28.09
C GLY A 172 -1.52 -32.10 27.00
N GLU A 173 -1.75 -31.31 25.96
CA GLU A 173 -0.76 -31.06 24.92
C GLU A 173 0.25 -29.97 25.32
N ARG A 174 1.44 -30.03 24.73
CA ARG A 174 2.48 -29.05 24.98
C ARG A 174 3.18 -28.67 23.69
N TRP A 175 3.47 -27.38 23.55
CA TRP A 175 4.26 -26.87 22.43
C TRP A 175 5.73 -27.27 22.59
N GLY A 176 6.30 -27.77 21.52
CA GLY A 176 7.66 -28.30 21.54
C GLY A 176 8.77 -27.25 21.66
N PHE A 177 8.49 -25.99 21.36
CA PHE A 177 9.51 -24.93 21.39
C PHE A 177 8.94 -23.57 21.80
N PRO A 178 9.43 -22.95 22.87
CA PRO A 178 10.24 -23.63 23.93
C PRO A 178 9.43 -24.73 24.60
N SER A 179 10.11 -25.80 24.99
CA SER A 179 9.43 -27.00 25.47
C SER A 179 8.55 -26.77 26.70
N GLY A 180 7.42 -27.45 26.75
CA GLY A 180 6.51 -27.45 27.90
C GLY A 180 5.50 -26.31 27.95
N GLN A 181 5.39 -25.48 26.94
CA GLN A 181 4.40 -24.41 26.89
C GLN A 181 2.99 -24.96 26.62
N ALA A 182 1.99 -24.44 27.33
CA ALA A 182 0.58 -24.77 27.12
C ALA A 182 -0.06 -24.00 25.95
N GLU A 183 0.68 -23.09 25.36
CA GLU A 183 0.26 -22.22 24.26
C GLU A 183 1.25 -22.33 23.09
N TYR A 184 0.77 -22.05 21.89
CA TYR A 184 1.60 -21.98 20.69
C TYR A 184 1.44 -20.63 19.98
N PRO A 185 2.47 -20.12 19.29
CA PRO A 185 2.36 -18.93 18.49
C PRO A 185 1.60 -19.25 17.19
N LEU A 186 0.48 -18.56 16.96
CA LEU A 186 -0.24 -18.66 15.72
C LEU A 186 0.28 -17.63 14.73
N ALA A 187 0.68 -18.10 13.55
CA ALA A 187 1.01 -17.25 12.41
C ALA A 187 0.00 -17.54 11.29
N ALA A 188 -0.73 -16.52 10.86
CA ALA A 188 -1.81 -16.68 9.90
C ALA A 188 -1.75 -15.64 8.78
N PHE A 189 -2.28 -15.99 7.61
CA PHE A 189 -2.51 -15.07 6.50
C PHE A 189 -3.86 -14.36 6.64
N HIS A 190 -4.83 -15.06 7.21
CA HIS A 190 -6.13 -14.55 7.56
C HIS A 190 -6.52 -15.09 8.95
N PHE A 191 -7.13 -14.22 9.74
CA PHE A 191 -7.64 -14.53 11.06
C PHE A 191 -8.88 -13.66 11.32
N ALA A 192 -10.04 -14.31 11.53
CA ALA A 192 -11.29 -13.60 11.74
C ALA A 192 -11.38 -12.88 13.11
N GLY A 193 -10.49 -13.25 14.03
CA GLY A 193 -10.53 -12.79 15.42
C GLY A 193 -11.23 -13.78 16.33
N ASP A 194 -10.96 -13.68 17.64
CA ASP A 194 -11.58 -14.51 18.68
C ASP A 194 -12.02 -13.63 19.84
N GLY A 195 -12.98 -12.92 19.84
CA GLY A 195 -13.50 -12.10 20.96
C GLY A 195 -12.52 -11.23 21.76
N ALA A 196 -11.24 -11.57 21.80
CA ALA A 196 -10.17 -10.86 22.47
C ALA A 196 -9.11 -10.31 21.50
N ALA A 197 -8.87 -10.98 20.39
CA ALA A 197 -7.91 -10.56 19.37
C ALA A 197 -8.63 -9.96 18.16
N GLU A 198 -8.10 -8.83 17.67
CA GLU A 198 -8.60 -8.20 16.46
C GLU A 198 -8.33 -9.06 15.24
N GLY A 199 -9.37 -9.28 14.43
CA GLY A 199 -9.23 -9.97 13.15
C GLY A 199 -8.34 -9.22 12.16
N PHE A 200 -7.66 -9.95 11.30
CA PHE A 200 -6.88 -9.38 10.21
C PHE A 200 -6.91 -10.28 8.98
N THR A 201 -6.68 -9.69 7.81
CA THR A 201 -6.42 -10.44 6.59
C THR A 201 -5.29 -9.80 5.80
N LEU A 202 -4.49 -10.64 5.18
CA LEU A 202 -3.49 -10.25 4.19
C LEU A 202 -4.01 -10.48 2.75
N CYS A 203 -5.27 -10.90 2.57
CA CYS A 203 -5.93 -10.83 1.27
C CYS A 203 -6.14 -9.36 0.87
N PHE A 204 -6.12 -9.06 -0.43
CA PHE A 204 -6.50 -7.74 -0.88
C PHE A 204 -8.00 -7.48 -0.69
N GLU A 205 -8.85 -8.47 -0.90
CA GLU A 205 -10.30 -8.40 -0.69
C GLU A 205 -10.68 -8.57 0.77
N ASP A 206 -11.86 -8.06 1.13
CA ASP A 206 -12.48 -8.31 2.44
C ASP A 206 -12.76 -9.80 2.61
N ARG A 207 -12.54 -10.30 3.82
CA ARG A 207 -12.76 -11.70 4.12
C ARG A 207 -13.31 -11.86 5.55
N ASP A 208 -14.41 -12.63 5.68
CA ASP A 208 -15.03 -12.97 6.97
C ASP A 208 -15.28 -11.73 7.86
N GLY A 209 -15.72 -10.62 7.25
CA GLY A 209 -15.97 -9.36 7.95
C GLY A 209 -14.72 -8.54 8.29
N VAL A 210 -13.53 -9.01 7.92
CA VAL A 210 -12.27 -8.31 8.10
C VAL A 210 -11.88 -7.58 6.81
N ARG A 211 -11.58 -6.28 6.93
CA ARG A 211 -11.20 -5.47 5.77
C ARG A 211 -9.83 -5.91 5.20
N GLY A 212 -9.80 -6.06 3.87
CA GLY A 212 -8.63 -6.44 3.10
C GLY A 212 -7.57 -5.34 2.95
N LEU A 213 -6.49 -5.69 2.28
CA LEU A 213 -5.38 -4.76 2.01
C LEU A 213 -5.79 -3.64 1.02
N HIS A 214 -6.88 -3.82 0.26
CA HIS A 214 -7.40 -2.77 -0.61
C HIS A 214 -7.66 -1.46 0.14
N ARG A 215 -7.98 -1.53 1.44
CA ARG A 215 -8.20 -0.36 2.30
C ARG A 215 -7.08 0.68 2.23
N TYR A 216 -5.85 0.24 1.98
CA TYR A 216 -4.69 1.13 1.82
C TYR A 216 -4.63 1.81 0.44
N TYR A 217 -5.51 1.40 -0.47
CA TYR A 217 -5.61 1.90 -1.84
C TYR A 217 -6.93 2.65 -2.11
N ASP A 218 -7.91 2.57 -1.21
CA ASP A 218 -9.25 3.13 -1.43
C ASP A 218 -9.20 4.63 -1.72
N LEU A 219 -8.43 5.39 -0.95
CA LEU A 219 -8.26 6.82 -1.16
C LEU A 219 -7.55 7.13 -2.48
N GLN A 220 -6.51 6.37 -2.81
CA GLN A 220 -5.77 6.53 -4.06
C GLN A 220 -6.67 6.24 -5.27
N THR A 221 -7.39 5.12 -5.25
CA THR A 221 -8.26 4.72 -6.36
C THR A 221 -9.44 5.67 -6.53
N GLY A 222 -10.01 6.17 -5.42
CA GLY A 222 -11.03 7.20 -5.44
C GLY A 222 -10.55 8.49 -6.10
N ARG A 223 -9.34 8.96 -5.75
CA ARG A 223 -8.72 10.14 -6.40
C ARG A 223 -8.46 9.93 -7.88
N GLU A 224 -7.99 8.75 -8.26
CA GLU A 224 -7.67 8.43 -9.65
C GLU A 224 -8.92 8.31 -10.51
N SER A 225 -10.06 7.98 -9.92
CA SER A 225 -11.35 7.90 -10.63
C SER A 225 -12.03 9.25 -10.80
N ALA A 226 -12.06 10.06 -9.76
CA ALA A 226 -12.85 11.30 -9.71
C ALA A 226 -12.03 12.56 -9.38
N GLY A 227 -10.74 12.41 -9.11
CA GLY A 227 -9.87 13.50 -8.70
C GLY A 227 -9.41 14.36 -9.87
N ARG A 228 -9.00 15.59 -9.54
CA ARG A 228 -8.44 16.56 -10.48
C ARG A 228 -7.01 16.89 -10.15
N ARG A 229 -6.23 17.11 -11.18
CA ARG A 229 -4.95 17.82 -11.11
C ARG A 229 -5.25 19.31 -11.26
N ILE A 230 -4.66 20.10 -10.39
CA ILE A 230 -4.87 21.54 -10.33
C ILE A 230 -3.51 22.18 -10.55
N THR A 231 -3.34 22.90 -11.66
CA THR A 231 -2.15 23.69 -11.92
C THR A 231 -2.52 25.16 -11.89
N LEU A 232 -1.91 25.92 -10.98
CA LEU A 232 -2.19 27.33 -10.77
C LEU A 232 -0.95 28.07 -10.31
N SER A 233 -0.96 29.39 -10.42
CA SER A 233 0.06 30.26 -9.88
C SER A 233 -0.38 30.81 -8.53
N LEU A 234 0.56 30.84 -7.58
CA LEU A 234 0.37 31.37 -6.23
C LEU A 234 1.27 32.60 -6.03
N ARG A 235 0.75 33.58 -5.30
CA ARG A 235 1.56 34.70 -4.81
C ARG A 235 2.05 34.42 -3.40
N LEU A 236 3.33 34.05 -3.30
CA LEU A 236 3.93 33.63 -2.05
C LEU A 236 5.08 34.56 -1.65
N ALA A 237 5.08 34.97 -0.39
CA ALA A 237 6.27 35.56 0.21
C ALA A 237 7.41 34.52 0.29
N PRO A 238 8.68 34.93 0.35
CA PRO A 238 9.81 34.00 0.36
C PRO A 238 9.71 32.87 1.41
N HIS A 239 9.29 33.20 2.63
CA HIS A 239 9.13 32.21 3.69
C HIS A 239 7.97 31.23 3.45
N GLU A 240 6.92 31.67 2.73
CA GLU A 240 5.81 30.80 2.31
C GLU A 240 6.24 29.87 1.19
N PHE A 241 7.05 30.40 0.25
CA PHE A 241 7.67 29.57 -0.80
C PHE A 241 8.58 28.50 -0.20
N GLU A 242 9.41 28.84 0.79
CA GLU A 242 10.25 27.87 1.48
C GLU A 242 9.43 26.78 2.17
N SER A 243 8.22 27.10 2.64
CA SER A 243 7.31 26.12 3.28
C SER A 243 6.75 25.06 2.33
N LEU A 244 6.89 25.25 1.00
CA LEU A 244 6.56 24.22 0.02
C LEU A 244 7.53 23.04 0.02
N PHE A 245 8.67 23.19 0.68
CA PHE A 245 9.73 22.20 0.63
C PHE A 245 9.99 21.58 1.99
N THR A 246 10.31 20.30 1.98
CA THR A 246 10.78 19.63 3.19
C THR A 246 12.10 20.25 3.66
N PRO A 247 12.18 20.71 4.91
CA PRO A 247 13.37 21.39 5.41
C PRO A 247 14.66 20.58 5.19
N GLY A 248 15.68 21.23 4.62
CA GLY A 248 16.99 20.62 4.39
C GLY A 248 17.12 19.69 3.20
N THR A 249 16.04 19.37 2.47
CA THR A 249 16.10 18.46 1.32
C THR A 249 15.99 19.17 -0.02
N GLY A 250 15.32 20.32 -0.06
CA GLY A 250 14.92 20.98 -1.31
C GLY A 250 13.86 20.21 -2.11
N ALA A 251 13.35 19.09 -1.58
CA ALA A 251 12.26 18.35 -2.20
C ALA A 251 10.91 18.94 -1.79
N PRO A 252 9.90 18.97 -2.70
CA PRO A 252 8.54 19.41 -2.35
C PRO A 252 7.98 18.63 -1.16
N ASP A 253 7.33 19.36 -0.24
CA ASP A 253 6.63 18.73 0.88
C ASP A 253 5.28 18.17 0.39
N LEU A 254 5.27 16.87 0.11
CA LEU A 254 4.10 16.15 -0.37
C LEU A 254 3.10 15.80 0.75
N ARG A 255 3.44 16.05 2.02
CA ARG A 255 2.59 15.73 3.18
C ARG A 255 1.60 16.84 3.49
N SER A 256 1.98 18.07 3.21
CA SER A 256 1.16 19.24 3.51
C SER A 256 -0.07 19.30 2.61
N ALA A 257 -1.23 19.53 3.21
CA ALA A 257 -2.45 19.83 2.49
C ALA A 257 -2.70 21.34 2.45
N PHE A 258 -3.34 21.81 1.39
CA PHE A 258 -3.64 23.20 1.14
C PHE A 258 -5.13 23.37 0.80
N LEU A 259 -5.75 24.42 1.31
CA LEU A 259 -7.02 24.91 0.81
C LEU A 259 -6.74 25.97 -0.27
N LEU A 260 -7.16 25.68 -1.48
CA LEU A 260 -6.94 26.53 -2.65
C LEU A 260 -8.27 27.03 -3.21
N ASP A 261 -8.28 28.26 -3.71
CA ASP A 261 -9.37 28.74 -4.53
C ASP A 261 -9.03 28.53 -6.02
N THR A 262 -9.88 27.79 -6.71
CA THR A 262 -9.72 27.49 -8.14
C THR A 262 -10.51 28.42 -9.05
N GLY A 263 -11.29 29.34 -8.48
CA GLY A 263 -12.27 30.16 -9.22
C GLY A 263 -13.59 29.43 -9.46
N GLU A 264 -13.63 28.11 -9.42
CA GLU A 264 -14.87 27.31 -9.40
C GLU A 264 -15.32 26.98 -7.97
N GLY A 265 -14.41 27.15 -7.00
CA GLY A 265 -14.66 26.88 -5.59
C GLY A 265 -13.38 26.54 -4.82
N THR A 266 -13.56 26.33 -3.52
CA THR A 266 -12.47 25.92 -2.64
C THR A 266 -12.24 24.41 -2.74
N VAL A 267 -10.99 24.03 -2.90
CA VAL A 267 -10.59 22.61 -2.93
C VAL A 267 -9.50 22.36 -1.91
N ARG A 268 -9.51 21.17 -1.30
CA ARG A 268 -8.41 20.67 -0.51
C ARG A 268 -7.47 19.90 -1.45
N ALA A 269 -6.18 20.20 -1.41
CA ALA A 269 -5.23 19.62 -2.35
C ALA A 269 -3.87 19.36 -1.69
N ALA A 270 -3.14 18.35 -2.19
CA ALA A 270 -1.75 18.09 -1.84
C ALA A 270 -0.82 18.57 -2.96
N LEU A 271 0.31 19.15 -2.57
CA LEU A 271 1.34 19.56 -3.51
C LEU A 271 1.91 18.34 -4.26
N ARG A 272 2.09 18.49 -5.57
CA ARG A 272 2.71 17.47 -6.42
C ARG A 272 4.05 17.94 -7.00
N ALA A 273 4.07 19.16 -7.50
CA ALA A 273 5.25 19.75 -8.09
C ALA A 273 5.25 21.27 -7.95
N VAL A 274 6.44 21.81 -7.86
CA VAL A 274 6.73 23.24 -8.01
C VAL A 274 7.43 23.39 -9.35
N GLU A 275 6.86 24.16 -10.27
CA GLU A 275 7.30 24.20 -11.65
C GLU A 275 8.20 25.40 -11.92
N ASP A 276 7.80 26.58 -11.47
CA ASP A 276 8.52 27.82 -11.75
C ASP A 276 8.32 28.82 -10.60
N TYR A 277 9.38 29.55 -10.27
CA TYR A 277 9.35 30.59 -9.25
C TYR A 277 10.01 31.88 -9.74
N ASP A 278 9.22 32.93 -9.79
CA ASP A 278 9.71 34.30 -10.05
C ASP A 278 9.81 35.08 -8.73
N PRO A 279 11.03 35.27 -8.18
CA PRO A 279 11.21 36.00 -6.92
C PRO A 279 10.87 37.48 -7.03
N GLN A 280 10.88 38.08 -8.24
CA GLN A 280 10.54 39.49 -8.43
C GLN A 280 9.04 39.72 -8.42
N ALA A 281 8.30 38.80 -9.02
CA ALA A 281 6.84 38.83 -9.02
C ALA A 281 6.24 38.18 -7.77
N ALA A 282 7.06 37.54 -6.92
CA ALA A 282 6.64 36.66 -5.82
C ALA A 282 5.61 35.61 -6.27
N SER A 283 5.76 35.13 -7.51
CA SER A 283 4.84 34.19 -8.15
C SER A 283 5.49 32.83 -8.31
N VAL A 284 4.75 31.77 -8.01
CA VAL A 284 5.18 30.40 -8.18
C VAL A 284 4.07 29.61 -8.88
N ARG A 285 4.44 28.84 -9.90
CA ARG A 285 3.54 27.90 -10.55
C ARG A 285 3.67 26.53 -9.90
N CYS A 286 2.53 26.03 -9.43
CA CYS A 286 2.47 24.75 -8.72
C CYS A 286 1.43 23.82 -9.33
N THR A 287 1.71 22.54 -9.25
CA THR A 287 0.74 21.49 -9.56
C THR A 287 0.36 20.76 -8.27
N PHE A 288 -0.94 20.62 -8.06
CA PHE A 288 -1.55 19.94 -6.92
C PHE A 288 -2.42 18.77 -7.37
N THR A 289 -2.65 17.83 -6.47
CA THR A 289 -3.67 16.78 -6.61
C THR A 289 -4.80 17.07 -5.63
N GLN A 290 -6.01 17.13 -6.12
CA GLN A 290 -7.20 17.29 -5.27
C GLN A 290 -7.28 16.13 -4.28
N LEU A 291 -7.54 16.47 -3.02
CA LEU A 291 -7.83 15.51 -1.96
C LEU A 291 -9.36 15.43 -1.80
N PRO A 292 -9.89 14.26 -1.36
CA PRO A 292 -11.30 14.19 -1.01
C PRO A 292 -11.60 15.17 0.12
N ASP A 293 -12.86 15.62 0.16
CA ASP A 293 -13.39 16.41 1.27
C ASP A 293 -13.29 15.55 2.54
N ALA A 294 -12.85 16.17 3.64
CA ALA A 294 -12.61 15.49 4.91
C ALA A 294 -13.93 15.15 5.61
#